data_dc90dffd285d253e2590278ecc538d98
#
_entry.id   dc90dffd285d253e2590278ecc538d98
#
_cell.length_a   1.000
_cell.length_b   1.000
_cell.length_c   1.000
_cell.angle_alpha   90.00
_cell.angle_beta   90.00
_cell.angle_gamma   90.00
#
_symmetry.space_group_name_H-M   'P 1'
#
loop_
_entity.id
_entity.type
_entity.pdbx_description
1 polymer ?
#
loop_
_entity_poly.entity_id
_entity_poly.type
_entity_poly.pdbx_seq_one_letter_code
_entity_poly.pdbx_strand_id
1 'polypeptide(L)'
;MYSIQPQHSHLVIQQLLGHLDANSKSAATVRAGIVEVLSEAAVIAASGSVGPTVLEVFNTLLRQLRLSIDYALTGSYDCTAGVSTKIIKEHEERMFQEAVIKTIGSFASTLPTYQQSEVMVFIMNKVPLPSSQQSIEAGKAGENRNRLTQIMLLKSLLQVSVGFQCSNMLTALPSAFLDRLLSAALMEDPEIRLFVLEILISFIDRHGNRQKFSTISTIGDISVLKLKVDKCSRQDTVFMKKHGQQLYRHIYLICKEESNVQAHYEALYSMLMLISIELANEEVVVDLIRLVLAVQEIAQINEDNLTAYNRCALFALGAAYLNLISQLTTVPTFCQHIHEVIQMRQKEAPYLLPEDVFVERPRLSKSLDRLGPEVFFWQSKISEVLGGSGYNSDRLSTPYVPQLTDEDRLSKRKSIGETISLQVEVESRNSPEREQRAPAEEITYETLKKAIVDSVAVEEQERERRRQVVEKFQKAPFEEIAAHCGARATLLQSKLNQIFEITIRPPPSPSGTITAAYGQPQNHSIPVYEMKFPDLCVY
;
A
#
# COMPACT_ATOMS: atom_id res chain seq x y z
N MET A 1 22.84 -29.57 -25.11
CA MET A 1 22.70 -28.44 -24.18
C MET A 1 24.02 -27.68 -24.17
N TYR A 2 24.04 -26.52 -24.81
CA TYR A 2 25.22 -25.65 -24.73
C TYR A 2 25.19 -24.98 -23.36
N SER A 3 26.17 -25.24 -22.52
CA SER A 3 26.37 -24.53 -21.25
C SER A 3 26.76 -23.10 -21.59
N ILE A 4 25.83 -22.18 -21.41
CA ILE A 4 26.10 -20.74 -21.53
C ILE A 4 26.98 -20.37 -20.34
N GLN A 5 28.20 -19.91 -20.62
CA GLN A 5 29.08 -19.42 -19.56
C GLN A 5 28.42 -18.17 -18.94
N PRO A 6 28.36 -18.05 -17.59
CA PRO A 6 27.73 -16.93 -16.91
C PRO A 6 28.21 -15.55 -17.38
N GLN A 7 29.46 -15.47 -17.84
CA GLN A 7 30.08 -14.25 -18.35
C GLN A 7 29.40 -13.68 -19.62
N HIS A 8 28.69 -14.51 -20.39
CA HIS A 8 28.05 -14.13 -21.65
C HIS A 8 26.51 -14.12 -21.55
N SER A 9 25.95 -14.40 -20.39
CA SER A 9 24.51 -14.48 -20.20
C SER A 9 23.81 -13.16 -20.57
N HIS A 10 24.43 -12.00 -20.27
CA HIS A 10 23.90 -10.69 -20.62
C HIS A 10 23.78 -10.48 -22.14
N LEU A 11 24.71 -10.99 -22.94
CA LEU A 11 24.65 -10.90 -24.41
C LEU A 11 23.51 -11.74 -24.97
N VAL A 12 23.27 -12.92 -24.41
CA VAL A 12 22.14 -13.77 -24.80
C VAL A 12 20.82 -13.10 -24.47
N ILE A 13 20.70 -12.52 -23.28
CA ILE A 13 19.50 -11.77 -22.88
C ILE A 13 19.26 -10.58 -23.82
N GLN A 14 20.28 -9.77 -24.12
CA GLN A 14 20.15 -8.65 -25.05
C GLN A 14 19.73 -9.10 -26.44
N GLN A 15 20.29 -10.21 -26.95
CA GLN A 15 19.88 -10.79 -28.24
C GLN A 15 18.41 -11.22 -28.23
N LEU A 16 17.96 -11.90 -27.16
CA LEU A 16 16.57 -12.33 -27.01
C LEU A 16 15.62 -11.14 -26.92
N LEU A 17 15.99 -10.09 -26.18
CA LEU A 17 15.21 -8.85 -26.12
C LEU A 17 15.11 -8.17 -27.49
N GLY A 18 16.22 -8.11 -28.23
CA GLY A 18 16.25 -7.60 -29.61
C GLY A 18 15.37 -8.44 -30.56
N HIS A 19 15.39 -9.76 -30.43
CA HIS A 19 14.49 -10.65 -31.19
C HIS A 19 13.02 -10.44 -30.82
N LEU A 20 12.71 -10.25 -29.54
CA LEU A 20 11.35 -9.97 -29.09
C LEU A 20 10.82 -8.65 -29.69
N ASP A 21 11.65 -7.62 -29.69
CA ASP A 21 11.31 -6.32 -30.28
C ASP A 21 11.15 -6.37 -31.80
N ALA A 22 12.05 -7.05 -32.49
CA ALA A 22 11.96 -7.25 -33.95
C ALA A 22 10.71 -8.03 -34.36
N ASN A 23 10.22 -8.92 -33.48
CA ASN A 23 9.03 -9.74 -33.69
C ASN A 23 7.78 -9.18 -33.00
N SER A 24 7.77 -7.92 -32.57
CA SER A 24 6.66 -7.31 -31.82
C SER A 24 5.31 -7.34 -32.55
N LYS A 25 5.34 -7.40 -33.89
CA LYS A 25 4.17 -7.52 -34.76
C LYS A 25 3.95 -8.95 -35.30
N SER A 26 4.66 -9.93 -34.77
CA SER A 26 4.47 -11.33 -35.12
C SER A 26 3.33 -11.95 -34.31
N ALA A 27 2.89 -13.16 -34.70
CA ALA A 27 1.85 -13.90 -33.98
C ALA A 27 2.23 -14.05 -32.50
N ALA A 28 1.24 -13.99 -31.63
CA ALA A 28 1.42 -14.08 -30.17
C ALA A 28 2.17 -15.36 -29.75
N THR A 29 1.92 -16.48 -30.43
CA THR A 29 2.60 -17.76 -30.21
C THR A 29 4.11 -17.69 -30.46
N VAL A 30 4.55 -16.94 -31.48
CA VAL A 30 5.99 -16.73 -31.75
C VAL A 30 6.62 -15.88 -30.65
N ARG A 31 5.95 -14.78 -30.28
CA ARG A 31 6.42 -13.91 -29.21
C ARG A 31 6.46 -14.64 -27.85
N ALA A 32 5.46 -15.47 -27.57
CA ALA A 32 5.42 -16.29 -26.36
C ALA A 32 6.61 -17.27 -26.30
N GLY A 33 6.96 -17.93 -27.41
CA GLY A 33 8.13 -18.80 -27.46
C GLY A 33 9.43 -18.07 -27.16
N ILE A 34 9.61 -16.83 -27.66
CA ILE A 34 10.80 -16.01 -27.34
C ILE A 34 10.83 -15.67 -25.84
N VAL A 35 9.70 -15.29 -25.26
CA VAL A 35 9.59 -14.94 -23.84
C VAL A 35 9.83 -16.16 -22.94
N GLU A 36 9.39 -17.33 -23.35
CA GLU A 36 9.65 -18.58 -22.62
C GLU A 36 11.15 -18.91 -22.57
N VAL A 37 11.86 -18.79 -23.70
CA VAL A 37 13.33 -18.95 -23.74
C VAL A 37 14.01 -17.89 -22.88
N LEU A 38 13.50 -16.66 -22.89
CA LEU A 38 14.01 -15.57 -22.04
C LEU A 38 13.83 -15.89 -20.55
N SER A 39 12.71 -16.49 -20.15
CA SER A 39 12.45 -16.93 -18.78
C SER A 39 13.46 -18.00 -18.30
N GLU A 40 13.78 -18.97 -19.16
CA GLU A 40 14.79 -19.96 -18.86
C GLU A 40 16.21 -19.35 -18.78
N ALA A 41 16.49 -18.35 -19.63
CA ALA A 41 17.75 -17.61 -19.60
C ALA A 41 17.94 -16.80 -18.29
N ALA A 42 16.85 -16.36 -17.67
CA ALA A 42 16.89 -15.64 -16.39
C ALA A 42 17.53 -16.48 -15.27
N VAL A 43 17.19 -17.76 -15.22
CA VAL A 43 17.74 -18.70 -14.22
C VAL A 43 19.26 -18.85 -14.38
N ILE A 44 19.74 -18.82 -15.62
CA ILE A 44 21.19 -18.94 -15.93
C ILE A 44 21.90 -17.61 -15.59
N ALA A 45 21.26 -16.48 -15.85
CA ALA A 45 21.81 -15.15 -15.57
C ALA A 45 21.97 -14.85 -14.09
N ALA A 46 21.16 -15.48 -13.24
CA ALA A 46 21.20 -15.31 -11.77
C ALA A 46 22.59 -15.59 -11.17
N SER A 47 23.41 -16.39 -11.84
CA SER A 47 24.75 -16.77 -11.36
C SER A 47 25.88 -15.81 -11.72
N GLY A 48 25.63 -14.76 -12.51
CA GLY A 48 26.78 -14.09 -13.13
C GLY A 48 26.82 -12.58 -13.26
N SER A 49 25.75 -11.82 -13.30
CA SER A 49 25.90 -10.37 -13.42
C SER A 49 24.62 -9.58 -13.18
N VAL A 50 24.72 -8.68 -12.25
CA VAL A 50 23.75 -7.61 -12.00
C VAL A 50 24.31 -6.33 -12.64
N GLY A 51 23.60 -5.76 -13.59
CA GLY A 51 24.06 -4.55 -14.29
C GLY A 51 22.89 -3.76 -14.90
N PRO A 52 23.17 -2.70 -15.65
CA PRO A 52 22.16 -1.83 -16.32
C PRO A 52 21.15 -2.61 -17.18
N THR A 53 21.49 -3.80 -17.61
CA THR A 53 20.66 -4.73 -18.39
C THR A 53 19.36 -5.11 -17.68
N VAL A 54 19.30 -5.07 -16.34
CA VAL A 54 18.11 -5.46 -15.57
C VAL A 54 16.93 -4.55 -15.87
N LEU A 55 17.11 -3.23 -15.80
CA LEU A 55 16.03 -2.28 -16.11
C LEU A 55 15.60 -2.37 -17.58
N GLU A 56 16.52 -2.67 -18.48
CA GLU A 56 16.23 -2.88 -19.90
C GLU A 56 15.31 -4.07 -20.11
N VAL A 57 15.55 -5.20 -19.40
CA VAL A 57 14.69 -6.39 -19.44
C VAL A 57 13.27 -6.02 -19.04
N PHE A 58 13.10 -5.40 -17.86
CA PHE A 58 11.77 -5.04 -17.36
C PHE A 58 11.09 -4.01 -18.27
N ASN A 59 11.83 -3.04 -18.76
CA ASN A 59 11.30 -2.01 -19.67
C ASN A 59 10.79 -2.63 -20.98
N THR A 60 11.55 -3.55 -21.56
CA THR A 60 11.16 -4.25 -22.78
C THR A 60 9.97 -5.16 -22.54
N LEU A 61 9.95 -5.94 -21.47
CA LEU A 61 8.83 -6.82 -21.14
C LEU A 61 7.54 -6.01 -20.89
N LEU A 62 7.61 -4.92 -20.14
CA LEU A 62 6.44 -4.05 -19.89
C LEU A 62 5.96 -3.34 -21.17
N ARG A 63 6.87 -2.97 -22.06
CA ARG A 63 6.51 -2.41 -23.38
C ARG A 63 5.78 -3.44 -24.23
N GLN A 64 6.29 -4.67 -24.30
CA GLN A 64 5.66 -5.76 -25.05
C GLN A 64 4.28 -6.13 -24.48
N LEU A 65 4.14 -6.08 -23.15
CA LEU A 65 2.87 -6.28 -22.47
C LEU A 65 1.84 -5.22 -22.89
N ARG A 66 2.26 -3.96 -22.93
CA ARG A 66 1.41 -2.84 -23.38
C ARG A 66 1.01 -2.98 -24.84
N LEU A 67 1.95 -3.32 -25.72
CA LEU A 67 1.66 -3.56 -27.14
C LEU A 67 0.65 -4.69 -27.33
N SER A 68 0.79 -5.78 -26.58
CA SER A 68 -0.14 -6.91 -26.62
C SER A 68 -1.55 -6.51 -26.17
N ILE A 69 -1.67 -5.67 -25.15
CA ILE A 69 -2.97 -5.11 -24.72
C ILE A 69 -3.58 -4.29 -25.85
N ASP A 70 -2.80 -3.45 -26.49
CA ASP A 70 -3.26 -2.61 -27.62
C ASP A 70 -3.70 -3.48 -28.79
N TYR A 71 -2.97 -4.54 -29.13
CA TYR A 71 -3.36 -5.48 -30.19
C TYR A 71 -4.65 -6.22 -29.87
N ALA A 72 -4.81 -6.69 -28.64
CA ALA A 72 -6.03 -7.37 -28.22
C ALA A 72 -7.26 -6.45 -28.29
N LEU A 73 -7.07 -5.14 -27.98
CA LEU A 73 -8.15 -4.16 -28.01
C LEU A 73 -8.51 -3.69 -29.42
N THR A 74 -7.51 -3.53 -30.28
CA THR A 74 -7.71 -3.00 -31.64
C THR A 74 -7.97 -4.10 -32.68
N GLY A 75 -7.64 -5.35 -32.36
CA GLY A 75 -7.71 -6.46 -33.31
C GLY A 75 -6.69 -6.35 -34.47
N SER A 76 -5.71 -5.46 -34.37
CA SER A 76 -4.72 -5.17 -35.43
C SER A 76 -3.32 -4.96 -34.89
N TYR A 77 -2.31 -5.45 -35.63
CA TYR A 77 -0.90 -5.15 -35.34
C TYR A 77 -0.45 -3.78 -35.87
N ASP A 78 -1.21 -3.17 -36.76
CA ASP A 78 -0.91 -1.84 -37.31
C ASP A 78 -2.05 -0.86 -37.04
N CYS A 79 -1.71 0.26 -36.42
CA CYS A 79 -2.64 1.38 -36.20
C CYS A 79 -2.94 2.20 -37.47
N THR A 80 -2.21 1.92 -38.56
CA THR A 80 -2.42 2.58 -39.86
C THR A 80 -3.39 1.78 -40.71
N ALA A 81 -4.50 2.37 -41.04
CA ALA A 81 -5.58 1.79 -41.85
C ALA A 81 -5.08 1.28 -43.19
N GLY A 82 -4.99 -0.02 -43.37
CA GLY A 82 -4.66 -0.64 -44.64
C GLY A 82 -4.50 -2.15 -44.49
N VAL A 83 -5.60 -2.87 -44.76
CA VAL A 83 -5.63 -4.30 -45.07
C VAL A 83 -4.59 -5.18 -44.33
N SER A 84 -4.73 -5.36 -43.04
CA SER A 84 -4.05 -6.45 -42.34
C SER A 84 -4.97 -7.66 -42.29
N THR A 85 -4.61 -8.71 -43.01
CA THR A 85 -5.34 -9.97 -43.08
C THR A 85 -5.03 -10.93 -41.91
N LYS A 86 -4.24 -10.48 -40.93
CA LYS A 86 -3.94 -11.29 -39.76
C LYS A 86 -4.98 -11.06 -38.67
N ILE A 87 -5.87 -12.00 -38.50
CA ILE A 87 -6.84 -12.02 -37.40
C ILE A 87 -6.06 -12.27 -36.10
N ILE A 88 -6.09 -11.28 -35.20
CA ILE A 88 -5.54 -11.42 -33.86
C ILE A 88 -6.51 -12.28 -33.04
N LYS A 89 -6.00 -13.36 -32.48
CA LYS A 89 -6.75 -14.19 -31.58
C LYS A 89 -6.52 -13.70 -30.14
N GLU A 90 -7.53 -13.13 -29.54
CA GLU A 90 -7.49 -12.60 -28.17
C GLU A 90 -6.95 -13.62 -27.16
N HIS A 91 -7.31 -14.89 -27.30
CA HIS A 91 -6.82 -15.97 -26.45
C HIS A 91 -5.30 -16.14 -26.53
N GLU A 92 -4.73 -16.08 -27.74
CA GLU A 92 -3.27 -16.19 -27.92
C GLU A 92 -2.54 -14.97 -27.34
N GLU A 93 -3.12 -13.78 -27.47
CA GLU A 93 -2.57 -12.56 -26.83
C GLU A 93 -2.61 -12.65 -25.29
N ARG A 94 -3.68 -13.19 -24.71
CA ARG A 94 -3.75 -13.42 -23.27
C ARG A 94 -2.68 -14.43 -22.81
N MET A 95 -2.47 -15.53 -23.54
CA MET A 95 -1.40 -16.47 -23.22
C MET A 95 -0.02 -15.81 -23.28
N PHE A 96 0.22 -14.96 -24.26
CA PHE A 96 1.45 -14.18 -24.36
C PHE A 96 1.60 -13.24 -23.16
N GLN A 97 0.56 -12.52 -22.77
CA GLN A 97 0.58 -11.63 -21.61
C GLN A 97 0.92 -12.39 -20.32
N GLU A 98 0.32 -13.56 -20.10
CA GLU A 98 0.63 -14.41 -18.95
C GLU A 98 2.10 -14.91 -18.98
N ALA A 99 2.64 -15.27 -20.15
CA ALA A 99 4.04 -15.65 -20.31
C ALA A 99 4.98 -14.48 -19.97
N VAL A 100 4.66 -13.25 -20.39
CA VAL A 100 5.43 -12.05 -20.05
C VAL A 100 5.42 -11.80 -18.54
N ILE A 101 4.26 -11.87 -17.90
CA ILE A 101 4.10 -11.67 -16.45
C ILE A 101 4.92 -12.70 -15.67
N LYS A 102 4.84 -13.98 -16.06
CA LYS A 102 5.63 -15.05 -15.47
C LYS A 102 7.14 -14.79 -15.61
N THR A 103 7.57 -14.33 -16.77
CA THR A 103 8.97 -13.99 -17.04
C THR A 103 9.46 -12.82 -16.21
N ILE A 104 8.63 -11.79 -16.02
CA ILE A 104 8.91 -10.68 -15.08
C ILE A 104 9.18 -11.23 -13.67
N GLY A 105 8.34 -12.15 -13.18
CA GLY A 105 8.55 -12.81 -11.90
C GLY A 105 9.86 -13.63 -11.84
N SER A 106 10.16 -14.39 -12.89
CA SER A 106 11.39 -15.19 -12.99
C SER A 106 12.65 -14.32 -12.93
N PHE A 107 12.69 -13.21 -13.66
CA PHE A 107 13.81 -12.26 -13.58
C PHE A 107 13.90 -11.59 -12.21
N ALA A 108 12.78 -11.16 -11.65
CA ALA A 108 12.76 -10.50 -10.35
C ALA A 108 13.27 -11.41 -9.23
N SER A 109 12.95 -12.70 -9.26
CA SER A 109 13.39 -13.67 -8.25
C SER A 109 14.91 -13.89 -8.24
N THR A 110 15.61 -13.54 -9.32
CA THR A 110 17.07 -13.66 -9.42
C THR A 110 17.81 -12.44 -8.86
N LEU A 111 17.08 -11.35 -8.58
CA LEU A 111 17.68 -10.10 -8.15
C LEU A 111 17.87 -10.04 -6.63
N PRO A 112 18.88 -9.30 -6.15
CA PRO A 112 18.98 -8.93 -4.74
C PRO A 112 17.75 -8.13 -4.29
N THR A 113 17.38 -8.26 -3.01
CA THR A 113 16.18 -7.66 -2.42
C THR A 113 16.04 -6.16 -2.70
N TYR A 114 17.14 -5.40 -2.65
CA TYR A 114 17.10 -3.96 -2.92
C TYR A 114 16.72 -3.63 -4.36
N GLN A 115 17.18 -4.43 -5.33
CA GLN A 115 16.81 -4.28 -6.75
C GLN A 115 15.39 -4.74 -7.03
N GLN A 116 14.92 -5.80 -6.35
CA GLN A 116 13.52 -6.18 -6.42
C GLN A 116 12.61 -5.03 -5.98
N SER A 117 12.97 -4.33 -4.89
CA SER A 117 12.25 -3.14 -4.43
C SER A 117 12.22 -2.03 -5.49
N GLU A 118 13.33 -1.77 -6.17
CA GLU A 118 13.39 -0.78 -7.25
C GLU A 118 12.52 -1.17 -8.45
N VAL A 119 12.52 -2.44 -8.83
CA VAL A 119 11.65 -2.97 -9.90
C VAL A 119 10.18 -2.82 -9.53
N MET A 120 9.81 -3.10 -8.27
CA MET A 120 8.43 -2.94 -7.82
C MET A 120 7.98 -1.47 -7.87
N VAL A 121 8.81 -0.54 -7.41
CA VAL A 121 8.55 0.90 -7.53
C VAL A 121 8.45 1.32 -9.00
N PHE A 122 9.32 0.80 -9.85
CA PHE A 122 9.30 1.07 -11.28
C PHE A 122 7.99 0.60 -11.95
N ILE A 123 7.53 -0.62 -11.65
CA ILE A 123 6.25 -1.14 -12.17
C ILE A 123 5.08 -0.30 -11.63
N MET A 124 5.03 -0.02 -10.33
CA MET A 124 3.96 0.75 -9.71
C MET A 124 3.86 2.17 -10.28
N ASN A 125 4.97 2.79 -10.61
CA ASN A 125 4.99 4.13 -11.23
C ASN A 125 4.39 4.14 -12.64
N LYS A 126 4.30 3.00 -13.32
CA LYS A 126 3.66 2.87 -14.63
C LYS A 126 2.17 2.55 -14.54
N VAL A 127 1.65 2.21 -13.37
CA VAL A 127 0.21 1.96 -13.17
C VAL A 127 -0.55 3.29 -13.34
N PRO A 128 -1.46 3.41 -14.32
CA PRO A 128 -2.27 4.61 -14.46
C PRO A 128 -3.25 4.69 -13.29
N LEU A 129 -3.15 5.75 -12.51
CA LEU A 129 -4.08 6.07 -11.42
C LEU A 129 -4.94 7.25 -11.83
N PRO A 130 -6.19 7.34 -11.41
CA PRO A 130 -7.04 8.48 -11.71
C PRO A 130 -6.43 9.72 -11.03
N SER A 131 -5.74 10.54 -11.82
CA SER A 131 -5.39 11.89 -11.41
C SER A 131 -6.54 12.81 -11.80
N SER A 132 -6.88 13.76 -10.94
CA SER A 132 -8.04 14.67 -11.04
C SER A 132 -8.13 15.49 -12.34
N GLN A 133 -7.14 15.41 -13.22
CA GLN A 133 -7.10 16.18 -14.48
C GLN A 133 -7.18 15.34 -15.77
N GLN A 134 -6.96 14.01 -15.72
CA GLN A 134 -6.93 13.18 -16.94
C GLN A 134 -8.22 12.39 -17.23
N SER A 135 -9.19 12.39 -16.33
CA SER A 135 -10.41 11.59 -16.46
C SER A 135 -11.48 12.19 -17.41
N ILE A 136 -11.27 13.38 -17.94
CA ILE A 136 -12.31 14.09 -18.73
C ILE A 136 -12.20 13.82 -20.24
N GLU A 137 -11.05 13.37 -20.74
CA GLU A 137 -10.82 13.20 -22.19
C GLU A 137 -10.73 11.75 -22.70
N ALA A 138 -10.68 10.77 -21.83
CA ALA A 138 -10.63 9.36 -22.24
C ALA A 138 -12.03 8.82 -22.47
N GLY A 139 -12.43 8.69 -23.75
CA GLY A 139 -13.65 7.93 -24.10
C GLY A 139 -13.57 6.48 -23.63
N LYS A 140 -14.70 5.73 -23.66
CA LYS A 140 -14.83 4.34 -23.18
C LYS A 140 -13.68 3.39 -23.61
N ALA A 141 -13.10 3.60 -24.80
CA ALA A 141 -11.96 2.81 -25.28
C ALA A 141 -10.68 3.09 -24.48
N GLY A 142 -10.46 4.35 -24.08
CA GLY A 142 -9.33 4.73 -23.24
C GLY A 142 -9.46 4.20 -21.80
N GLU A 143 -10.67 4.20 -21.26
CA GLU A 143 -10.95 3.64 -19.93
C GLU A 143 -10.67 2.12 -19.88
N ASN A 144 -11.13 1.39 -20.91
CA ASN A 144 -10.87 -0.07 -20.98
C ASN A 144 -9.38 -0.38 -21.14
N ARG A 145 -8.65 0.41 -21.96
CA ARG A 145 -7.20 0.29 -22.07
C ARG A 145 -6.50 0.52 -20.72
N ASN A 146 -6.87 1.58 -20.02
CA ASN A 146 -6.31 1.89 -18.71
C ASN A 146 -6.60 0.79 -17.71
N ARG A 147 -7.82 0.28 -17.67
CA ARG A 147 -8.22 -0.85 -16.82
C ARG A 147 -7.36 -2.10 -17.07
N LEU A 148 -7.23 -2.53 -18.32
CA LEU A 148 -6.41 -3.70 -18.67
C LEU A 148 -4.94 -3.48 -18.33
N THR A 149 -4.42 -2.27 -18.58
CA THR A 149 -3.04 -1.91 -18.21
C THR A 149 -2.83 -1.97 -16.70
N GLN A 150 -3.77 -1.46 -15.90
CA GLN A 150 -3.73 -1.54 -14.44
C GLN A 150 -3.69 -3.00 -13.98
N ILE A 151 -4.59 -3.84 -14.48
CA ILE A 151 -4.67 -5.25 -14.11
C ILE A 151 -3.36 -5.97 -14.44
N MET A 152 -2.83 -5.80 -15.65
CA MET A 152 -1.61 -6.50 -16.08
C MET A 152 -0.37 -6.02 -15.32
N LEU A 153 -0.27 -4.73 -15.01
CA LEU A 153 0.83 -4.19 -14.21
C LEU A 153 0.74 -4.65 -12.74
N LEU A 154 -0.46 -4.70 -12.16
CA LEU A 154 -0.65 -5.22 -10.80
C LEU A 154 -0.41 -6.73 -10.72
N LYS A 155 -0.79 -7.50 -11.74
CA LYS A 155 -0.40 -8.92 -11.85
C LYS A 155 1.12 -9.08 -11.91
N SER A 156 1.80 -8.24 -12.68
CA SER A 156 3.26 -8.24 -12.77
C SER A 156 3.89 -7.91 -11.43
N LEU A 157 3.36 -6.91 -10.73
CA LEU A 157 3.81 -6.52 -9.40
C LEU A 157 3.59 -7.64 -8.38
N LEU A 158 2.45 -8.33 -8.44
CA LEU A 158 2.17 -9.49 -7.60
C LEU A 158 3.19 -10.60 -7.83
N GLN A 159 3.53 -10.90 -9.09
CA GLN A 159 4.56 -11.91 -9.40
C GLN A 159 5.94 -11.54 -8.84
N VAL A 160 6.30 -10.27 -8.86
CA VAL A 160 7.56 -9.79 -8.27
C VAL A 160 7.51 -9.87 -6.74
N SER A 161 6.36 -9.61 -6.12
CA SER A 161 6.19 -9.64 -4.66
C SER A 161 6.16 -11.06 -4.09
N VAL A 162 5.76 -12.06 -4.87
CA VAL A 162 5.77 -13.46 -4.46
C VAL A 162 7.21 -13.93 -4.27
N GLY A 163 7.55 -14.35 -3.06
CA GLY A 163 8.92 -14.76 -2.73
C GLY A 163 9.88 -13.61 -2.36
N PHE A 164 9.41 -12.37 -2.36
CA PHE A 164 10.16 -11.24 -1.84
C PHE A 164 10.36 -11.39 -0.34
N GLN A 165 11.60 -11.62 0.06
CA GLN A 165 11.95 -11.76 1.47
C GLN A 165 12.45 -10.44 2.02
N CYS A 166 11.62 -9.81 2.84
CA CYS A 166 11.92 -8.55 3.47
C CYS A 166 12.25 -8.72 4.95
N SER A 167 13.33 -8.10 5.40
CA SER A 167 13.70 -8.08 6.80
C SER A 167 12.81 -7.11 7.63
N ASN A 168 12.27 -6.09 7.00
CA ASN A 168 11.39 -5.11 7.65
C ASN A 168 10.49 -4.38 6.65
N MET A 169 9.34 -3.90 7.13
CA MET A 169 8.33 -3.27 6.30
C MET A 169 8.72 -1.87 5.80
N LEU A 170 9.55 -1.12 6.53
CA LEU A 170 10.00 0.21 6.08
C LEU A 170 10.79 0.16 4.78
N THR A 171 11.57 -0.91 4.59
CA THR A 171 12.33 -1.13 3.37
C THR A 171 11.46 -1.72 2.27
N ALA A 172 10.53 -2.63 2.61
CA ALA A 172 9.66 -3.30 1.65
C ALA A 172 8.63 -2.35 1.04
N LEU A 173 8.06 -1.48 1.87
CA LEU A 173 6.97 -0.56 1.49
C LEU A 173 7.38 0.89 1.76
N PRO A 174 8.23 1.50 0.93
CA PRO A 174 8.49 2.94 1.01
C PRO A 174 7.20 3.74 0.93
N SER A 175 7.11 4.87 1.63
CA SER A 175 5.86 5.65 1.75
C SER A 175 5.21 5.96 0.41
N ALA A 176 5.98 6.46 -0.57
CA ALA A 176 5.45 6.80 -1.89
C ALA A 176 4.91 5.57 -2.66
N PHE A 177 5.53 4.40 -2.48
CA PHE A 177 5.04 3.15 -3.07
C PHE A 177 3.75 2.70 -2.41
N LEU A 178 3.71 2.72 -1.07
CA LEU A 178 2.53 2.36 -0.30
C LEU A 178 1.34 3.28 -0.62
N ASP A 179 1.57 4.60 -0.69
CA ASP A 179 0.52 5.58 -1.01
C ASP A 179 -0.12 5.29 -2.38
N ARG A 180 0.69 5.02 -3.41
CA ARG A 180 0.19 4.66 -4.74
C ARG A 180 -0.57 3.33 -4.74
N LEU A 181 -0.06 2.33 -4.02
CA LEU A 181 -0.70 1.01 -3.91
C LEU A 181 -2.06 1.13 -3.21
N LEU A 182 -2.12 1.88 -2.11
CA LEU A 182 -3.36 2.12 -1.39
C LEU A 182 -4.35 2.98 -2.18
N SER A 183 -3.89 3.93 -2.98
CA SER A 183 -4.76 4.67 -3.91
C SER A 183 -5.43 3.73 -4.93
N ALA A 184 -4.70 2.74 -5.43
CA ALA A 184 -5.26 1.70 -6.29
C ALA A 184 -6.30 0.81 -5.55
N ALA A 185 -6.14 0.59 -4.24
CA ALA A 185 -7.09 -0.17 -3.43
C ALA A 185 -8.47 0.47 -3.30
N LEU A 186 -8.59 1.78 -3.56
CA LEU A 186 -9.86 2.52 -3.51
C LEU A 186 -10.56 2.61 -4.87
N MET A 187 -10.05 1.97 -5.91
CA MET A 187 -10.70 1.95 -7.22
C MET A 187 -12.00 1.13 -7.16
N GLU A 188 -12.98 1.52 -7.97
CA GLU A 188 -14.29 0.84 -8.04
C GLU A 188 -14.18 -0.60 -8.58
N ASP A 189 -13.15 -0.91 -9.37
CA ASP A 189 -12.94 -2.22 -9.95
C ASP A 189 -12.56 -3.26 -8.87
N PRO A 190 -13.39 -4.29 -8.66
CA PRO A 190 -13.15 -5.30 -7.63
C PRO A 190 -11.89 -6.14 -7.92
N GLU A 191 -11.56 -6.39 -9.18
CA GLU A 191 -10.37 -7.16 -9.54
C GLU A 191 -9.09 -6.42 -9.16
N ILE A 192 -9.06 -5.10 -9.37
CA ILE A 192 -7.93 -4.24 -8.98
C ILE A 192 -7.76 -4.23 -7.46
N ARG A 193 -8.86 -4.07 -6.71
CA ARG A 193 -8.82 -4.12 -5.24
C ARG A 193 -8.27 -5.45 -4.73
N LEU A 194 -8.68 -6.55 -5.33
CA LEU A 194 -8.20 -7.88 -4.95
C LEU A 194 -6.69 -8.02 -5.19
N PHE A 195 -6.16 -7.58 -6.34
CA PHE A 195 -4.73 -7.58 -6.60
C PHE A 195 -3.93 -6.76 -5.59
N VAL A 196 -4.44 -5.59 -5.19
CA VAL A 196 -3.77 -4.78 -4.18
C VAL A 196 -3.72 -5.48 -2.83
N LEU A 197 -4.82 -6.10 -2.39
CA LEU A 197 -4.85 -6.90 -1.16
C LEU A 197 -3.84 -8.04 -1.23
N GLU A 198 -3.79 -8.77 -2.35
CA GLU A 198 -2.87 -9.88 -2.56
C GLU A 198 -1.40 -9.44 -2.55
N ILE A 199 -1.09 -8.29 -3.12
CA ILE A 199 0.26 -7.70 -3.09
C ILE A 199 0.64 -7.35 -1.65
N LEU A 200 -0.23 -6.67 -0.90
CA LEU A 200 0.02 -6.33 0.50
C LEU A 200 0.22 -7.57 1.37
N ILE A 201 -0.61 -8.60 1.17
CA ILE A 201 -0.50 -9.90 1.83
C ILE A 201 0.88 -10.53 1.56
N SER A 202 1.34 -10.52 0.31
CA SER A 202 2.66 -11.06 -0.06
C SER A 202 3.81 -10.36 0.65
N PHE A 203 3.71 -9.04 0.88
CA PHE A 203 4.73 -8.29 1.62
C PHE A 203 4.71 -8.58 3.12
N ILE A 204 3.53 -8.72 3.70
CA ILE A 204 3.36 -8.91 5.14
C ILE A 204 3.71 -10.34 5.55
N ASP A 205 3.36 -11.33 4.73
CA ASP A 205 3.57 -12.76 5.04
C ASP A 205 5.03 -13.19 4.88
N ARG A 206 5.82 -13.00 5.90
CA ARG A 206 7.26 -13.37 5.93
C ARG A 206 7.51 -14.84 6.24
N HIS A 207 6.56 -15.51 6.90
CA HIS A 207 6.72 -16.88 7.41
C HIS A 207 5.86 -17.92 6.68
N GLY A 208 5.14 -17.53 5.63
CA GLY A 208 4.26 -18.42 4.87
C GLY A 208 3.01 -18.84 5.63
N ASN A 209 2.50 -17.97 6.52
CA ASN A 209 1.28 -18.23 7.28
C ASN A 209 0.00 -18.02 6.46
N ARG A 210 0.07 -17.31 5.32
CA ARG A 210 -1.08 -16.99 4.47
C ARG A 210 -1.94 -18.20 4.14
N GLN A 211 -1.33 -19.33 3.78
CA GLN A 211 -2.06 -20.54 3.38
C GLN A 211 -3.00 -21.06 4.48
N LYS A 212 -2.69 -20.75 5.75
CA LYS A 212 -3.49 -21.14 6.92
C LYS A 212 -4.74 -20.28 7.11
N PHE A 213 -4.79 -19.13 6.42
CA PHE A 213 -5.89 -18.16 6.45
C PHE A 213 -6.58 -17.98 5.11
N SER A 214 -6.37 -18.91 4.17
CA SER A 214 -7.00 -18.88 2.84
C SER A 214 -8.51 -19.07 2.88
N THR A 215 -9.02 -19.68 3.94
CA THR A 215 -10.45 -19.91 4.16
C THR A 215 -10.88 -19.27 5.47
N ILE A 216 -11.96 -18.52 5.46
CA ILE A 216 -12.52 -17.90 6.66
C ILE A 216 -13.30 -18.97 7.43
N SER A 217 -12.95 -19.18 8.69
CA SER A 217 -13.64 -20.13 9.57
C SER A 217 -13.49 -19.73 11.04
N THR A 218 -14.39 -20.23 11.90
CA THR A 218 -14.26 -20.14 13.34
C THR A 218 -13.45 -21.33 13.85
N ILE A 219 -12.16 -21.10 14.13
CA ILE A 219 -11.23 -22.16 14.55
C ILE A 219 -11.35 -22.42 16.05
N GLY A 220 -11.62 -23.67 16.42
CA GLY A 220 -11.77 -24.05 17.83
C GLY A 220 -10.45 -24.04 18.62
N ASP A 221 -9.35 -24.43 17.98
CA ASP A 221 -8.01 -24.46 18.58
C ASP A 221 -6.97 -23.93 17.58
N ILE A 222 -6.36 -22.80 17.91
CA ILE A 222 -5.33 -22.15 17.11
C ILE A 222 -4.06 -23.00 16.97
N SER A 223 -3.77 -23.90 17.92
CA SER A 223 -2.57 -24.74 17.88
C SER A 223 -2.50 -25.63 16.65
N VAL A 224 -3.65 -25.99 16.08
CA VAL A 224 -3.77 -26.78 14.85
C VAL A 224 -3.13 -26.08 13.66
N LEU A 225 -3.14 -24.76 13.65
CA LEU A 225 -2.59 -23.95 12.55
C LEU A 225 -1.06 -23.98 12.53
N LYS A 226 -0.39 -24.32 13.63
CA LYS A 226 1.08 -24.32 13.73
C LYS A 226 1.69 -23.03 13.16
N LEU A 227 1.21 -21.90 13.65
CA LEU A 227 1.63 -20.58 13.19
C LEU A 227 3.11 -20.37 13.48
N LYS A 228 3.82 -19.79 12.51
CA LYS A 228 5.19 -19.32 12.70
C LYS A 228 5.10 -17.84 13.07
N VAL A 229 5.46 -17.54 14.31
CA VAL A 229 5.34 -16.17 14.87
C VAL A 229 6.69 -15.76 15.43
N ASP A 230 7.18 -14.62 14.97
CA ASP A 230 8.37 -13.98 15.51
C ASP A 230 8.00 -12.70 16.28
N LYS A 231 8.89 -12.28 17.14
CA LYS A 231 8.70 -11.01 17.85
C LYS A 231 8.79 -9.85 16.85
N CYS A 232 7.80 -8.95 16.92
CA CYS A 232 7.78 -7.74 16.08
C CYS A 232 9.07 -6.93 16.25
N SER A 233 9.71 -6.58 15.14
CA SER A 233 10.94 -5.79 15.15
C SER A 233 10.65 -4.33 15.51
N ARG A 234 11.68 -3.61 16.00
CA ARG A 234 11.58 -2.17 16.26
C ARG A 234 11.23 -1.40 14.99
N GLN A 235 11.76 -1.82 13.85
CA GLN A 235 11.51 -1.17 12.56
C GLN A 235 10.06 -1.37 12.10
N ASP A 236 9.49 -2.55 12.30
CA ASP A 236 8.08 -2.80 12.01
C ASP A 236 7.15 -2.05 12.94
N THR A 237 7.54 -1.89 14.21
CA THR A 237 6.82 -1.01 15.15
C THR A 237 6.80 0.44 14.65
N VAL A 238 7.92 0.95 14.16
CA VAL A 238 7.99 2.30 13.56
C VAL A 238 7.14 2.39 12.29
N PHE A 239 7.17 1.35 11.44
CA PHE A 239 6.31 1.27 10.25
C PHE A 239 4.82 1.35 10.62
N MET A 240 4.37 0.55 11.59
CA MET A 240 2.97 0.55 12.01
C MET A 240 2.55 1.86 12.68
N LYS A 241 3.44 2.51 13.45
CA LYS A 241 3.16 3.85 13.99
C LYS A 241 2.98 4.90 12.89
N LYS A 242 3.74 4.79 11.81
CA LYS A 242 3.67 5.75 10.69
C LYS A 242 2.52 5.47 9.74
N HIS A 243 2.27 4.22 9.39
CA HIS A 243 1.37 3.81 8.31
C HIS A 243 0.15 3.01 8.76
N GLY A 244 0.09 2.58 10.03
CA GLY A 244 -0.99 1.73 10.53
C GLY A 244 -2.37 2.34 10.32
N GLN A 245 -2.55 3.61 10.67
CA GLN A 245 -3.84 4.31 10.52
C GLN A 245 -4.28 4.39 9.05
N GLN A 246 -3.34 4.58 8.14
CA GLN A 246 -3.61 4.57 6.70
C GLN A 246 -4.04 3.18 6.22
N LEU A 247 -3.38 2.12 6.67
CA LEU A 247 -3.76 0.73 6.35
C LEU A 247 -5.15 0.40 6.89
N TYR A 248 -5.44 0.73 8.14
CA TYR A 248 -6.74 0.47 8.77
C TYR A 248 -7.86 1.21 8.05
N ARG A 249 -7.63 2.45 7.68
CA ARG A 249 -8.56 3.23 6.90
C ARG A 249 -8.89 2.56 5.56
N HIS A 250 -7.89 2.07 4.82
CA HIS A 250 -8.12 1.41 3.54
C HIS A 250 -8.86 0.08 3.70
N ILE A 251 -8.54 -0.70 4.73
CA ILE A 251 -9.30 -1.92 5.07
C ILE A 251 -10.77 -1.58 5.33
N TYR A 252 -11.02 -0.54 6.14
CA TYR A 252 -12.37 -0.07 6.45
C TYR A 252 -13.14 0.34 5.19
N LEU A 253 -12.51 1.12 4.30
CA LEU A 253 -13.14 1.58 3.06
C LEU A 253 -13.41 0.42 2.08
N ILE A 254 -12.49 -0.54 1.97
CA ILE A 254 -12.70 -1.74 1.15
C ILE A 254 -13.91 -2.55 1.67
N CYS A 255 -14.09 -2.64 2.99
CA CYS A 255 -15.26 -3.32 3.58
C CYS A 255 -16.60 -2.70 3.17
N LYS A 256 -16.64 -1.42 2.81
CA LYS A 256 -17.85 -0.69 2.38
C LYS A 256 -18.21 -0.91 0.90
N GLU A 257 -17.41 -1.65 0.14
CA GLU A 257 -17.63 -1.87 -1.28
C GLU A 257 -18.68 -2.94 -1.53
N GLU A 258 -19.76 -2.56 -2.20
CA GLU A 258 -20.86 -3.47 -2.55
C GLU A 258 -20.42 -4.58 -3.51
N SER A 259 -19.45 -4.29 -4.39
CA SER A 259 -18.92 -5.24 -5.38
C SER A 259 -17.98 -6.31 -4.81
N ASN A 260 -17.76 -6.35 -3.49
CA ASN A 260 -16.97 -7.38 -2.86
C ASN A 260 -17.64 -8.76 -2.97
N VAL A 261 -16.83 -9.75 -3.31
CA VAL A 261 -17.21 -11.17 -3.34
C VAL A 261 -16.36 -11.94 -2.31
N GLN A 262 -16.61 -13.24 -2.15
CA GLN A 262 -15.94 -14.10 -1.17
C GLN A 262 -14.42 -13.92 -1.17
N ALA A 263 -13.77 -13.87 -2.34
CA ALA A 263 -12.33 -13.72 -2.45
C ALA A 263 -11.79 -12.44 -1.76
N HIS A 264 -12.57 -11.34 -1.78
CA HIS A 264 -12.19 -10.11 -1.08
C HIS A 264 -12.23 -10.28 0.44
N TYR A 265 -13.25 -10.95 0.97
CA TYR A 265 -13.36 -11.22 2.40
C TYR A 265 -12.27 -12.19 2.89
N GLU A 266 -11.94 -13.21 2.09
CA GLU A 266 -10.81 -14.11 2.36
C GLU A 266 -9.47 -13.36 2.38
N ALA A 267 -9.25 -12.45 1.42
CA ALA A 267 -8.06 -11.60 1.39
C ALA A 267 -8.02 -10.62 2.58
N LEU A 268 -9.14 -9.99 2.93
CA LEU A 268 -9.25 -9.11 4.10
C LEU A 268 -8.98 -9.87 5.40
N TYR A 269 -9.52 -11.08 5.54
CA TYR A 269 -9.25 -11.95 6.68
C TYR A 269 -7.76 -12.29 6.78
N SER A 270 -7.16 -12.76 5.68
CA SER A 270 -5.72 -13.05 5.61
C SER A 270 -4.88 -11.82 5.98
N MET A 271 -5.24 -10.63 5.48
CA MET A 271 -4.53 -9.39 5.78
C MET A 271 -4.62 -9.01 7.26
N LEU A 272 -5.81 -9.04 7.85
CA LEU A 272 -6.01 -8.77 9.28
C LEU A 272 -5.21 -9.73 10.15
N MET A 273 -5.23 -11.02 9.81
CA MET A 273 -4.50 -12.05 10.55
C MET A 273 -2.99 -11.89 10.42
N LEU A 274 -2.48 -11.64 9.22
CA LEU A 274 -1.06 -11.45 8.99
C LEU A 274 -0.52 -10.20 9.67
N ILE A 275 -1.26 -9.08 9.66
CA ILE A 275 -0.89 -7.90 10.46
C ILE A 275 -0.81 -8.26 11.94
N SER A 276 -1.75 -9.05 12.44
CA SER A 276 -1.80 -9.49 13.84
C SER A 276 -0.69 -10.46 14.24
N ILE A 277 -0.05 -11.13 13.28
CA ILE A 277 0.99 -12.13 13.54
C ILE A 277 2.38 -11.57 13.24
N GLU A 278 2.53 -10.91 12.10
CA GLU A 278 3.83 -10.46 11.59
C GLU A 278 4.24 -9.07 12.11
N LEU A 279 3.27 -8.20 12.40
CA LEU A 279 3.50 -6.78 12.70
C LEU A 279 2.93 -6.34 14.05
N ALA A 280 2.38 -7.27 14.82
CA ALA A 280 1.64 -6.92 16.02
C ALA A 280 2.54 -6.53 17.19
N ASN A 281 2.12 -5.48 17.84
CA ASN A 281 2.36 -5.15 19.21
C ASN A 281 1.00 -4.88 19.88
N GLU A 282 0.99 -4.57 21.16
CA GLU A 282 -0.27 -4.30 21.89
C GLU A 282 -1.14 -3.22 21.21
N GLU A 283 -0.54 -2.10 20.79
CA GLU A 283 -1.26 -1.01 20.14
C GLU A 283 -1.92 -1.46 18.82
N VAL A 284 -1.22 -2.26 18.01
CA VAL A 284 -1.73 -2.78 16.73
C VAL A 284 -2.90 -3.73 16.96
N VAL A 285 -2.81 -4.62 17.95
CA VAL A 285 -3.90 -5.55 18.30
C VAL A 285 -5.14 -4.79 18.74
N VAL A 286 -4.98 -3.81 19.61
CA VAL A 286 -6.09 -2.95 20.08
C VAL A 286 -6.73 -2.21 18.91
N ASP A 287 -5.95 -1.60 18.02
CA ASP A 287 -6.48 -0.88 16.87
C ASP A 287 -7.20 -1.79 15.86
N LEU A 288 -6.70 -3.01 15.65
CA LEU A 288 -7.36 -3.98 14.77
C LEU A 288 -8.68 -4.49 15.37
N ILE A 289 -8.76 -4.69 16.68
CA ILE A 289 -10.02 -5.03 17.35
C ILE A 289 -11.03 -3.89 17.17
N ARG A 290 -10.62 -2.64 17.38
CA ARG A 290 -11.46 -1.46 17.16
C ARG A 290 -11.94 -1.36 15.71
N LEU A 291 -11.05 -1.59 14.75
CA LEU A 291 -11.36 -1.61 13.33
C LEU A 291 -12.43 -2.66 13.00
N VAL A 292 -12.27 -3.88 13.50
CA VAL A 292 -13.21 -4.98 13.24
C VAL A 292 -14.58 -4.72 13.88
N LEU A 293 -14.61 -4.09 15.06
CA LEU A 293 -15.87 -3.64 15.66
C LEU A 293 -16.56 -2.56 14.82
N ALA A 294 -15.80 -1.61 14.26
CA ALA A 294 -16.35 -0.62 13.33
C ALA A 294 -16.84 -1.26 12.01
N VAL A 295 -16.18 -2.31 11.53
CA VAL A 295 -16.65 -3.10 10.38
C VAL A 295 -17.97 -3.81 10.70
N GLN A 296 -18.14 -4.35 11.90
CA GLN A 296 -19.44 -4.87 12.34
C GLN A 296 -20.52 -3.79 12.32
N GLU A 297 -20.20 -2.58 12.76
CA GLU A 297 -21.11 -1.44 12.79
C GLU A 297 -21.58 -1.03 11.39
N ILE A 298 -20.69 -1.06 10.36
CA ILE A 298 -21.08 -0.89 8.95
C ILE A 298 -22.23 -1.84 8.59
N ALA A 299 -22.10 -3.11 8.96
CA ALA A 299 -23.11 -4.13 8.63
C ALA A 299 -24.41 -3.96 9.43
N GLN A 300 -24.34 -3.40 10.65
CA GLN A 300 -25.53 -3.13 11.50
C GLN A 300 -26.34 -1.95 10.98
N ILE A 301 -25.71 -0.80 10.78
CA ILE A 301 -26.38 0.45 10.42
C ILE A 301 -26.81 0.45 8.97
N ASN A 302 -26.00 -0.17 8.09
CA ASN A 302 -26.24 -0.29 6.65
C ASN A 302 -26.51 1.05 5.92
N GLU A 303 -25.82 2.11 6.32
CA GLU A 303 -25.90 3.42 5.64
C GLU A 303 -25.50 3.37 4.17
N ASP A 304 -24.57 2.48 3.83
CA ASP A 304 -24.05 2.30 2.47
C ASP A 304 -24.91 1.38 1.59
N ASN A 305 -26.09 0.97 2.05
CA ASN A 305 -27.03 0.09 1.35
C ASN A 305 -26.41 -1.23 0.84
N LEU A 306 -25.53 -1.81 1.63
CA LEU A 306 -24.89 -3.08 1.30
C LEU A 306 -25.90 -4.21 1.12
N THR A 307 -25.61 -5.14 0.23
CA THR A 307 -26.43 -6.35 0.04
C THR A 307 -26.48 -7.20 1.33
N ALA A 308 -27.51 -8.01 1.47
CA ALA A 308 -27.60 -8.95 2.60
C ALA A 308 -26.38 -9.87 2.68
N TYR A 309 -25.84 -10.29 1.54
CA TYR A 309 -24.61 -11.07 1.47
C TYR A 309 -23.42 -10.32 2.08
N ASN A 310 -23.18 -9.08 1.64
CA ASN A 310 -22.05 -8.29 2.12
C ASN A 310 -22.17 -8.00 3.61
N ARG A 311 -23.37 -7.68 4.11
CA ARG A 311 -23.61 -7.50 5.54
C ARG A 311 -23.28 -8.77 6.34
N CYS A 312 -23.80 -9.93 5.92
CA CYS A 312 -23.50 -11.22 6.57
C CYS A 312 -22.01 -11.57 6.49
N ALA A 313 -21.36 -11.29 5.36
CA ALA A 313 -19.93 -11.51 5.18
C ALA A 313 -19.06 -10.65 6.12
N LEU A 314 -19.45 -9.38 6.37
CA LEU A 314 -18.77 -8.53 7.34
C LEU A 314 -18.94 -9.03 8.77
N PHE A 315 -20.13 -9.50 9.15
CA PHE A 315 -20.34 -10.14 10.45
C PHE A 315 -19.50 -11.40 10.60
N ALA A 316 -19.45 -12.22 9.57
CA ALA A 316 -18.67 -13.46 9.54
C ALA A 316 -17.16 -13.19 9.62
N LEU A 317 -16.69 -12.20 8.88
CA LEU A 317 -15.29 -11.74 8.93
C LEU A 317 -14.91 -11.30 10.35
N GLY A 318 -15.75 -10.49 10.99
CA GLY A 318 -15.55 -10.03 12.35
C GLY A 318 -15.52 -11.18 13.36
N ALA A 319 -16.42 -12.15 13.24
CA ALA A 319 -16.45 -13.33 14.11
C ALA A 319 -15.17 -14.18 13.97
N ALA A 320 -14.76 -14.48 12.75
CA ALA A 320 -13.56 -15.27 12.49
C ALA A 320 -12.30 -14.56 13.02
N TYR A 321 -12.18 -13.26 12.79
CA TYR A 321 -11.05 -12.48 13.29
C TYR A 321 -11.01 -12.44 14.82
N LEU A 322 -12.12 -12.07 15.49
CA LEU A 322 -12.17 -11.98 16.94
C LEU A 322 -11.97 -13.33 17.60
N ASN A 323 -12.50 -14.40 17.02
CA ASN A 323 -12.26 -15.76 17.50
C ASN A 323 -10.76 -16.10 17.51
N LEU A 324 -10.05 -15.79 16.44
CA LEU A 324 -8.63 -16.12 16.34
C LEU A 324 -7.76 -15.20 17.20
N ILE A 325 -8.03 -13.89 17.20
CA ILE A 325 -7.24 -12.94 18.00
C ILE A 325 -7.43 -13.14 19.50
N SER A 326 -8.61 -13.60 19.95
CA SER A 326 -8.84 -13.92 21.34
C SER A 326 -7.94 -15.07 21.81
N GLN A 327 -7.75 -16.09 20.99
CA GLN A 327 -6.85 -17.21 21.28
C GLN A 327 -5.37 -16.78 21.21
N LEU A 328 -5.00 -15.90 20.28
CA LEU A 328 -3.64 -15.35 20.18
C LEU A 328 -3.25 -14.50 21.39
N THR A 329 -4.16 -13.72 21.93
CA THR A 329 -3.93 -12.88 23.11
C THR A 329 -3.85 -13.68 24.40
N THR A 330 -4.31 -14.93 24.40
CA THR A 330 -4.32 -15.85 25.56
C THR A 330 -5.00 -15.29 26.81
N VAL A 331 -5.97 -14.38 26.64
CA VAL A 331 -6.77 -13.81 27.74
C VAL A 331 -8.03 -14.64 27.91
N PRO A 332 -8.16 -15.44 29.00
CA PRO A 332 -9.27 -16.38 29.14
C PRO A 332 -10.65 -15.75 29.12
N THR A 333 -10.81 -14.61 29.78
CA THR A 333 -12.09 -13.86 29.83
C THR A 333 -12.50 -13.34 28.47
N PHE A 334 -11.52 -12.93 27.65
CA PHE A 334 -11.76 -12.50 26.28
C PHE A 334 -12.15 -13.68 25.38
N CYS A 335 -11.40 -14.81 25.47
CA CYS A 335 -11.76 -16.02 24.75
C CYS A 335 -13.18 -16.50 25.09
N GLN A 336 -13.53 -16.51 26.38
CA GLN A 336 -14.85 -16.92 26.84
C GLN A 336 -15.94 -16.01 26.26
N HIS A 337 -15.78 -14.69 26.36
CA HIS A 337 -16.76 -13.75 25.82
C HIS A 337 -16.97 -13.91 24.31
N ILE A 338 -15.89 -14.02 23.53
CA ILE A 338 -16.00 -14.25 22.08
C ILE A 338 -16.70 -15.56 21.77
N HIS A 339 -16.36 -16.61 22.50
CA HIS A 339 -16.98 -17.93 22.33
C HIS A 339 -18.48 -17.90 22.64
N GLU A 340 -18.91 -17.23 23.70
CA GLU A 340 -20.32 -17.06 24.06
C GLU A 340 -21.13 -16.40 22.93
N VAL A 341 -20.61 -15.32 22.34
CA VAL A 341 -21.26 -14.63 21.20
C VAL A 341 -21.33 -15.54 19.97
N ILE A 342 -20.25 -16.28 19.67
CA ILE A 342 -20.24 -17.24 18.55
C ILE A 342 -21.27 -18.35 18.77
N GLN A 343 -21.35 -18.92 19.96
CA GLN A 343 -22.36 -19.93 20.30
C GLN A 343 -23.78 -19.38 20.17
N MET A 344 -24.01 -18.13 20.59
CA MET A 344 -25.29 -17.48 20.40
C MET A 344 -25.64 -17.33 18.92
N ARG A 345 -24.66 -16.91 18.08
CA ARG A 345 -24.85 -16.86 16.62
C ARG A 345 -25.13 -18.23 16.02
N GLN A 346 -24.44 -19.29 16.46
CA GLN A 346 -24.69 -20.66 15.99
C GLN A 346 -26.14 -21.09 16.23
N LYS A 347 -26.71 -20.67 17.37
CA LYS A 347 -28.06 -21.02 17.77
C LYS A 347 -29.13 -20.14 17.08
N GLU A 348 -28.96 -18.85 17.04
CA GLU A 348 -29.99 -17.90 16.67
C GLU A 348 -29.80 -17.25 15.28
N ALA A 349 -28.56 -17.08 14.85
CA ALA A 349 -28.22 -16.38 13.62
C ALA A 349 -27.00 -17.00 12.91
N PRO A 350 -27.03 -18.29 12.52
CA PRO A 350 -25.87 -18.96 11.90
C PRO A 350 -25.42 -18.28 10.60
N TYR A 351 -26.31 -17.60 9.91
CA TYR A 351 -26.01 -16.80 8.72
C TYR A 351 -25.11 -15.57 8.99
N LEU A 352 -24.65 -15.35 10.22
CA LEU A 352 -23.63 -14.36 10.59
C LEU A 352 -22.25 -14.99 10.83
N LEU A 353 -22.10 -16.28 10.54
CA LEU A 353 -20.88 -17.05 10.74
C LEU A 353 -20.30 -17.51 9.40
N PRO A 354 -18.96 -17.66 9.30
CA PRO A 354 -18.29 -18.02 8.06
C PRO A 354 -18.80 -19.32 7.45
N GLU A 355 -19.12 -20.31 8.28
CA GLU A 355 -19.53 -21.65 7.87
C GLU A 355 -20.84 -21.67 7.09
N ASP A 356 -21.70 -20.67 7.29
CA ASP A 356 -22.98 -20.54 6.58
C ASP A 356 -22.97 -19.48 5.48
N VAL A 357 -22.05 -18.50 5.57
CA VAL A 357 -21.96 -17.39 4.61
C VAL A 357 -21.10 -17.75 3.40
N PHE A 358 -19.95 -18.36 3.62
CA PHE A 358 -18.96 -18.65 2.57
C PHE A 358 -19.13 -20.07 2.02
N VAL A 359 -20.33 -20.36 1.59
CA VAL A 359 -20.72 -21.62 0.94
C VAL A 359 -21.33 -21.32 -0.43
N GLU A 360 -21.39 -22.30 -1.32
CA GLU A 360 -21.92 -22.12 -2.68
C GLU A 360 -23.34 -21.53 -2.73
N ARG A 361 -24.18 -21.86 -1.75
CA ARG A 361 -25.57 -21.40 -1.67
C ARG A 361 -25.91 -20.97 -0.25
N PRO A 362 -25.50 -19.76 0.17
CA PRO A 362 -25.73 -19.30 1.53
C PRO A 362 -27.22 -19.04 1.77
N ARG A 363 -27.71 -19.50 2.93
CA ARG A 363 -29.06 -19.20 3.40
C ARG A 363 -29.03 -17.94 4.24
N LEU A 364 -29.19 -16.82 3.59
CA LEU A 364 -29.14 -15.51 4.25
C LEU A 364 -30.52 -15.10 4.73
N SER A 365 -30.58 -14.46 5.90
CA SER A 365 -31.82 -13.85 6.40
C SER A 365 -32.14 -12.57 5.61
N LYS A 366 -33.41 -12.37 5.29
CA LYS A 366 -33.90 -11.13 4.68
C LYS A 366 -34.08 -9.99 5.71
N SER A 367 -34.06 -10.32 7.00
CA SER A 367 -34.36 -9.38 8.08
C SER A 367 -33.21 -9.35 9.10
N LEU A 368 -32.11 -8.69 8.69
CA LEU A 368 -30.95 -8.46 9.56
C LEU A 368 -31.19 -7.37 10.63
N ASP A 369 -32.27 -6.61 10.52
CA ASP A 369 -32.55 -5.47 11.38
C ASP A 369 -33.28 -5.87 12.69
N ARG A 370 -33.64 -7.15 12.83
CA ARG A 370 -34.36 -7.70 14.01
C ARG A 370 -33.51 -8.61 14.90
N LEU A 371 -32.20 -8.48 14.81
CA LEU A 371 -31.28 -9.29 15.59
C LEU A 371 -31.25 -8.81 17.05
N GLY A 372 -31.23 -9.75 17.98
CA GLY A 372 -31.03 -9.45 19.40
C GLY A 372 -29.61 -8.92 19.69
N PRO A 373 -29.42 -8.20 20.79
CA PRO A 373 -28.11 -7.65 21.15
C PRO A 373 -27.07 -8.71 21.47
N GLU A 374 -27.47 -9.93 21.76
CA GLU A 374 -26.63 -11.04 22.21
C GLU A 374 -25.73 -11.60 21.08
N VAL A 375 -26.09 -11.36 19.81
CA VAL A 375 -25.35 -11.82 18.65
C VAL A 375 -24.26 -10.84 18.19
N PHE A 376 -24.15 -9.69 18.85
CA PHE A 376 -23.15 -8.67 18.51
C PHE A 376 -21.99 -8.63 19.49
N PHE A 377 -20.81 -8.28 18.97
CA PHE A 377 -19.64 -7.97 19.80
C PHE A 377 -19.72 -6.51 20.22
N TRP A 378 -19.76 -6.29 21.53
CA TRP A 378 -19.87 -4.96 22.11
C TRP A 378 -18.53 -4.42 22.54
N GLN A 379 -18.17 -3.23 22.08
CA GLN A 379 -16.92 -2.56 22.41
C GLN A 379 -16.74 -2.40 23.92
N SER A 380 -17.79 -2.01 24.65
CA SER A 380 -17.77 -1.85 26.10
C SER A 380 -17.40 -3.15 26.81
N LYS A 381 -17.93 -4.29 26.36
CA LYS A 381 -17.63 -5.59 26.95
C LYS A 381 -16.23 -6.05 26.66
N ILE A 382 -15.77 -5.88 25.42
CA ILE A 382 -14.41 -6.21 25.01
C ILE A 382 -13.39 -5.33 25.76
N SER A 383 -13.69 -4.03 25.92
CA SER A 383 -12.86 -3.11 26.71
C SER A 383 -12.75 -3.53 28.18
N GLU A 384 -13.88 -3.96 28.78
CA GLU A 384 -13.89 -4.47 30.15
C GLU A 384 -13.00 -5.71 30.32
N VAL A 385 -13.17 -6.72 29.47
CA VAL A 385 -12.45 -8.00 29.60
C VAL A 385 -10.97 -7.90 29.27
N LEU A 386 -10.57 -7.07 28.31
CA LEU A 386 -9.18 -6.85 27.95
C LEU A 386 -8.49 -5.85 28.89
N GLY A 387 -9.18 -4.81 29.35
CA GLY A 387 -8.65 -3.84 30.32
C GLY A 387 -8.24 -4.50 31.64
N GLY A 388 -9.04 -5.47 32.10
CA GLY A 388 -8.69 -6.31 33.28
C GLY A 388 -7.42 -7.14 33.12
N SER A 389 -6.94 -7.32 31.89
CA SER A 389 -5.73 -8.11 31.56
C SER A 389 -4.53 -7.26 31.17
N GLY A 390 -4.58 -5.94 31.38
CA GLY A 390 -3.47 -5.00 31.16
C GLY A 390 -3.44 -4.32 29.81
N TYR A 391 -4.43 -4.57 28.93
CA TYR A 391 -4.57 -3.82 27.68
C TYR A 391 -5.10 -2.40 27.93
N ASN A 392 -4.77 -1.47 27.04
CA ASN A 392 -5.21 -0.07 27.16
C ASN A 392 -6.73 0.06 26.97
N SER A 393 -7.47 0.07 28.10
CA SER A 393 -8.94 0.15 28.13
C SER A 393 -9.47 1.48 27.56
N ASP A 394 -8.76 2.58 27.77
CA ASP A 394 -9.19 3.90 27.28
C ASP A 394 -9.18 3.92 25.74
N ARG A 395 -8.11 3.36 25.14
CA ARG A 395 -8.01 3.22 23.70
C ARG A 395 -9.06 2.26 23.13
N LEU A 396 -9.30 1.12 23.82
CA LEU A 396 -10.33 0.16 23.43
C LEU A 396 -11.73 0.76 23.51
N SER A 397 -12.01 1.63 24.48
CA SER A 397 -13.30 2.29 24.66
C SER A 397 -13.58 3.38 23.63
N THR A 398 -12.55 3.84 22.92
CA THR A 398 -12.69 4.85 21.86
C THR A 398 -13.07 4.17 20.55
N PRO A 399 -14.19 4.47 19.90
CA PRO A 399 -14.55 3.91 18.59
C PRO A 399 -13.48 4.19 17.54
N TYR A 400 -13.36 3.29 16.57
CA TYR A 400 -12.53 3.56 15.41
C TYR A 400 -13.26 4.53 14.48
N VAL A 401 -12.63 5.64 14.17
CA VAL A 401 -13.10 6.62 13.18
C VAL A 401 -12.03 6.74 12.09
N PRO A 402 -12.37 6.46 10.81
CA PRO A 402 -11.42 6.60 9.72
C PRO A 402 -11.03 8.08 9.53
N GLN A 403 -9.73 8.34 9.40
CA GLN A 403 -9.25 9.68 9.06
C GLN A 403 -9.48 9.93 7.57
N LEU A 404 -10.26 10.94 7.23
CA LEU A 404 -10.47 11.36 5.85
C LEU A 404 -9.30 12.21 5.37
N THR A 405 -8.87 11.94 4.14
CA THR A 405 -7.90 12.78 3.42
C THR A 405 -8.63 13.73 2.47
N ASP A 406 -7.93 14.77 1.99
CA ASP A 406 -8.51 15.69 1.00
C ASP A 406 -8.85 15.00 -0.33
N GLU A 407 -8.17 13.91 -0.67
CA GLU A 407 -8.47 13.07 -1.83
C GLU A 407 -9.85 12.40 -1.73
N ASP A 408 -10.26 12.01 -0.53
CA ASP A 408 -11.59 11.42 -0.30
C ASP A 408 -12.73 12.43 -0.50
N ARG A 409 -12.46 13.70 -0.22
CA ARG A 409 -13.42 14.79 -0.44
C ARG A 409 -13.62 15.09 -1.93
N LEU A 410 -12.60 14.81 -2.75
CA LEU A 410 -12.61 15.01 -4.19
C LEU A 410 -13.13 13.78 -4.95
N SER A 411 -13.10 12.59 -4.33
CA SER A 411 -13.64 11.38 -4.94
C SER A 411 -15.17 11.45 -5.02
N LYS A 412 -15.73 10.95 -6.11
CA LYS A 412 -17.19 10.94 -6.38
C LYS A 412 -18.01 10.10 -5.39
N ARG A 413 -17.41 9.54 -4.36
CA ARG A 413 -18.06 8.77 -3.28
C ARG A 413 -18.76 9.73 -2.32
N LYS A 414 -19.92 10.23 -2.73
CA LYS A 414 -20.71 11.19 -1.98
C LYS A 414 -21.13 10.72 -0.57
N SER A 415 -21.28 9.41 -0.35
CA SER A 415 -21.83 8.88 0.91
C SER A 415 -20.90 9.07 2.12
N ILE A 416 -19.58 8.91 1.96
CA ILE A 416 -18.63 9.02 3.08
C ILE A 416 -18.48 10.48 3.54
N GLY A 417 -18.47 11.42 2.60
CA GLY A 417 -18.35 12.85 2.90
C GLY A 417 -19.55 13.40 3.65
N GLU A 418 -20.77 12.96 3.28
CA GLU A 418 -22.01 13.42 3.90
C GLU A 418 -22.18 12.91 5.34
N THR A 419 -21.87 11.64 5.60
CA THR A 419 -22.02 11.03 6.93
C THR A 419 -21.08 11.68 7.95
N ILE A 420 -19.85 12.01 7.55
CA ILE A 420 -18.87 12.61 8.46
C ILE A 420 -19.10 14.11 8.64
N SER A 421 -19.58 14.81 7.62
CA SER A 421 -20.01 16.20 7.77
C SER A 421 -21.15 16.32 8.79
N LEU A 422 -22.08 15.36 8.80
CA LEU A 422 -23.17 15.30 9.79
C LEU A 422 -22.66 15.00 11.20
N GLN A 423 -21.69 14.10 11.36
CA GLN A 423 -21.09 13.81 12.68
C GLN A 423 -20.32 15.00 13.25
N VAL A 424 -19.55 15.71 12.42
CA VAL A 424 -18.82 16.92 12.84
C VAL A 424 -19.80 18.05 13.23
N GLU A 425 -20.93 18.20 12.53
CA GLU A 425 -21.95 19.18 12.89
C GLU A 425 -22.67 18.82 14.19
N VAL A 426 -22.90 17.53 14.48
CA VAL A 426 -23.56 17.09 15.72
C VAL A 426 -22.62 17.26 16.93
N GLU A 427 -21.33 16.94 16.80
CA GLU A 427 -20.35 17.18 17.87
C GLU A 427 -20.12 18.68 18.14
N SER A 428 -20.17 19.54 17.11
CA SER A 428 -20.10 20.99 17.28
C SER A 428 -21.26 21.57 18.05
N ARG A 429 -22.43 20.92 18.04
CA ARG A 429 -23.62 21.41 18.76
C ARG A 429 -23.62 21.10 20.25
N ASN A 430 -22.79 20.16 20.72
CA ASN A 430 -22.78 19.70 22.11
C ASN A 430 -21.62 20.23 22.96
N SER A 431 -20.76 21.11 22.44
CA SER A 431 -19.72 21.78 23.22
C SER A 431 -20.24 23.00 23.94
N PRO A 432 -20.07 23.11 25.27
CA PRO A 432 -20.65 24.21 26.06
C PRO A 432 -19.84 25.52 26.08
N GLU A 433 -18.84 25.69 25.23
CA GLU A 433 -18.14 26.98 25.16
C GLU A 433 -18.42 27.69 23.85
N ARG A 434 -19.44 28.54 23.96
CA ARG A 434 -19.89 29.48 22.94
C ARG A 434 -19.06 30.77 23.06
N GLU A 435 -17.89 30.80 22.48
CA GLU A 435 -17.28 32.07 22.07
C GLU A 435 -17.97 32.53 20.78
N GLN A 436 -18.48 33.76 20.83
CA GLN A 436 -19.21 34.42 19.77
C GLN A 436 -18.38 34.43 18.47
N ARG A 437 -18.69 33.53 17.55
CA ARG A 437 -18.27 33.69 16.15
C ARG A 437 -19.22 34.71 15.52
N ALA A 438 -18.66 35.77 14.98
CA ALA A 438 -19.34 36.69 14.10
C ALA A 438 -20.09 35.94 12.98
N PRO A 439 -21.27 36.41 12.55
CA PRO A 439 -22.02 35.74 11.47
C PRO A 439 -21.14 35.60 10.24
N ALA A 440 -21.25 34.43 9.58
CA ALA A 440 -20.57 34.17 8.31
C ALA A 440 -20.99 35.27 7.33
N GLU A 441 -20.05 36.14 6.95
CA GLU A 441 -20.29 37.16 5.94
C GLU A 441 -20.62 36.46 4.62
N GLU A 442 -21.77 36.75 4.03
CA GLU A 442 -22.12 36.31 2.71
C GLU A 442 -21.02 36.76 1.73
N ILE A 443 -20.59 35.85 0.83
CA ILE A 443 -19.62 36.16 -0.19
C ILE A 443 -20.26 37.11 -1.21
N THR A 444 -20.07 38.40 -0.99
CA THR A 444 -20.50 39.47 -1.88
C THR A 444 -19.33 39.97 -2.73
N TYR A 445 -19.63 40.70 -3.80
CA TYR A 445 -18.59 41.33 -4.63
C TYR A 445 -17.67 42.23 -3.82
N GLU A 446 -18.19 42.88 -2.77
CA GLU A 446 -17.41 43.73 -1.87
C GLU A 446 -16.46 42.96 -0.97
N THR A 447 -16.87 41.78 -0.45
CA THR A 447 -15.99 40.92 0.35
C THR A 447 -14.88 40.29 -0.48
N LEU A 448 -15.15 39.93 -1.74
CA LEU A 448 -14.15 39.46 -2.71
C LEU A 448 -13.15 40.58 -3.08
N LYS A 449 -13.66 41.78 -3.34
CA LYS A 449 -12.82 42.95 -3.64
C LYS A 449 -11.92 43.32 -2.47
N LYS A 450 -12.41 43.24 -1.24
CA LYS A 450 -11.64 43.47 -0.02
C LYS A 450 -10.56 42.42 0.14
N ALA A 451 -10.87 41.13 -0.07
CA ALA A 451 -9.90 40.04 0.00
C ALA A 451 -8.77 40.19 -1.05
N ILE A 452 -9.07 40.68 -2.26
CA ILE A 452 -8.07 40.97 -3.29
C ILE A 452 -7.18 42.14 -2.90
N VAL A 453 -7.76 43.21 -2.35
CA VAL A 453 -7.00 44.38 -1.87
C VAL A 453 -6.11 44.00 -0.69
N ASP A 454 -6.60 43.20 0.23
CA ASP A 454 -5.83 42.72 1.38
C ASP A 454 -4.69 41.79 0.92
N SER A 455 -4.89 40.97 -0.13
CA SER A 455 -3.84 40.12 -0.70
C SER A 455 -2.71 40.96 -1.35
N VAL A 456 -3.06 42.05 -2.04
CA VAL A 456 -2.09 42.99 -2.61
C VAL A 456 -1.29 43.71 -1.52
N ALA A 457 -1.95 44.07 -0.42
CA ALA A 457 -1.28 44.70 0.72
C ALA A 457 -0.30 43.73 1.42
N VAL A 458 -0.67 42.45 1.53
CA VAL A 458 0.21 41.39 2.07
C VAL A 458 1.40 41.16 1.14
N GLU A 459 1.20 41.15 -0.18
CA GLU A 459 2.27 40.97 -1.16
C GLU A 459 3.26 42.17 -1.15
N GLU A 460 2.74 43.39 -0.95
CA GLU A 460 3.56 44.59 -0.82
C GLU A 460 4.34 44.59 0.49
N GLN A 461 3.77 44.14 1.57
CA GLN A 461 4.41 43.97 2.86
C GLN A 461 5.53 42.88 2.81
N GLU A 462 5.31 41.82 2.07
CA GLU A 462 6.31 40.77 1.87
C GLU A 462 7.46 41.24 0.97
N ARG A 463 7.15 42.07 -0.06
CA ARG A 463 8.14 42.70 -0.91
C ARG A 463 9.00 43.71 -0.13
N GLU A 464 8.38 44.50 0.74
CA GLU A 464 9.09 45.43 1.63
C GLU A 464 9.97 44.69 2.64
N ARG A 465 9.49 43.59 3.20
CA ARG A 465 10.26 42.71 4.07
C ARG A 465 11.48 42.11 3.37
N ARG A 466 11.33 41.68 2.13
CA ARG A 466 12.43 41.17 1.30
C ARG A 466 13.45 42.29 1.03
N ARG A 467 12.98 43.50 0.71
CA ARG A 467 13.83 44.66 0.47
C ARG A 467 14.64 45.02 1.74
N GLN A 468 14.02 45.03 2.90
CA GLN A 468 14.71 45.30 4.18
C GLN A 468 15.76 44.22 4.51
N VAL A 469 15.49 42.95 4.18
CA VAL A 469 16.48 41.87 4.36
C VAL A 469 17.67 42.09 3.43
N VAL A 470 17.44 42.40 2.16
CA VAL A 470 18.50 42.67 1.16
C VAL A 470 19.30 43.88 1.59
N GLU A 471 18.66 44.97 2.02
CA GLU A 471 19.31 46.21 2.48
C GLU A 471 20.15 45.96 3.74
N LYS A 472 19.65 45.12 4.65
CA LYS A 472 20.41 44.70 5.85
C LYS A 472 21.64 43.89 5.48
N PHE A 473 21.54 43.00 4.49
CA PHE A 473 22.68 42.23 3.98
C PHE A 473 23.71 43.11 3.24
N GLN A 474 23.28 44.20 2.59
CA GLN A 474 24.17 45.12 1.87
C GLN A 474 24.89 46.10 2.81
N LYS A 475 24.28 46.45 3.94
CA LYS A 475 24.78 47.46 4.87
C LYS A 475 25.46 46.88 6.12
N ALA A 476 25.21 45.62 6.45
CA ALA A 476 25.80 45.00 7.63
C ALA A 476 27.30 44.73 7.44
N PRO A 477 28.14 44.94 8.46
CA PRO A 477 29.54 44.55 8.42
C PRO A 477 29.68 43.05 8.15
N PHE A 478 30.68 42.67 7.35
CA PHE A 478 30.94 41.28 6.99
C PHE A 478 31.04 40.32 8.20
N GLU A 479 31.58 40.82 9.30
CA GLU A 479 31.72 40.08 10.56
C GLU A 479 30.38 39.69 11.19
N GLU A 480 29.36 40.56 11.07
CA GLU A 480 28.01 40.30 11.60
C GLU A 480 27.24 39.28 10.73
N ILE A 481 27.44 39.35 9.41
CA ILE A 481 26.89 38.37 8.45
C ILE A 481 27.56 37.02 8.63
N ALA A 482 28.89 36.99 8.79
CA ALA A 482 29.67 35.79 9.01
C ALA A 482 29.31 35.10 10.34
N ALA A 483 29.11 35.89 11.42
CA ALA A 483 28.64 35.36 12.70
C ALA A 483 27.23 34.73 12.61
N HIS A 484 26.33 35.35 11.86
CA HIS A 484 24.97 34.82 11.63
C HIS A 484 24.96 33.54 10.77
N CYS A 485 25.82 33.49 9.76
CA CYS A 485 26.02 32.29 8.93
C CYS A 485 26.75 31.20 9.71
N GLY A 486 27.74 31.55 10.52
CA GLY A 486 28.49 30.62 11.39
C GLY A 486 27.61 29.97 12.46
N ALA A 487 26.73 30.73 13.11
CA ALA A 487 25.78 30.21 14.09
C ALA A 487 24.76 29.25 13.46
N ARG A 488 24.31 29.49 12.21
CA ARG A 488 23.44 28.58 11.46
C ARG A 488 24.19 27.36 10.95
N ALA A 489 25.43 27.50 10.51
CA ALA A 489 26.28 26.42 10.08
C ALA A 489 26.59 25.45 11.22
N THR A 490 26.90 25.96 12.42
CA THR A 490 27.12 25.13 13.62
C THR A 490 25.85 24.42 14.08
N LEU A 491 24.67 25.04 13.94
CA LEU A 491 23.37 24.40 14.27
C LEU A 491 23.02 23.32 13.26
N LEU A 492 23.28 23.55 11.98
CA LEU A 492 23.11 22.53 10.91
C LEU A 492 24.12 21.40 11.06
N GLN A 493 25.38 21.71 11.41
CA GLN A 493 26.41 20.70 11.65
C GLN A 493 26.08 19.85 12.88
N SER A 494 25.58 20.48 13.96
CA SER A 494 25.11 19.75 15.14
C SER A 494 23.93 18.84 14.84
N LYS A 495 22.95 19.29 14.04
CA LYS A 495 21.83 18.46 13.63
C LYS A 495 22.24 17.35 12.65
N LEU A 496 23.16 17.63 11.73
CA LEU A 496 23.73 16.61 10.84
C LEU A 496 24.51 15.57 11.65
N ASN A 497 25.32 15.97 12.64
CA ASN A 497 26.02 15.04 13.50
C ASN A 497 25.06 14.19 14.34
N GLN A 498 23.97 14.76 14.86
CA GLN A 498 22.90 13.98 15.50
C GLN A 498 22.27 12.95 14.57
N ILE A 499 22.04 13.31 13.31
CA ILE A 499 21.52 12.40 12.30
C ILE A 499 22.56 11.32 11.97
N PHE A 500 23.83 11.68 11.86
CA PHE A 500 24.94 10.74 11.63
C PHE A 500 25.14 9.79 12.82
N GLU A 501 25.05 10.25 14.05
CA GLU A 501 25.13 9.38 15.24
C GLU A 501 23.96 8.39 15.33
N ILE A 502 22.79 8.75 14.82
CA ILE A 502 21.61 7.88 14.76
C ILE A 502 21.72 6.87 13.61
N THR A 503 22.39 7.22 12.49
CA THR A 503 22.38 6.44 11.26
C THR A 503 23.61 5.55 11.06
N ILE A 504 24.75 5.82 11.69
CA ILE A 504 25.99 5.08 11.44
C ILE A 504 26.53 4.49 12.76
N ARG A 505 26.00 3.33 13.16
CA ARG A 505 26.84 2.31 13.77
C ARG A 505 27.25 1.33 12.66
N PRO A 506 28.51 1.28 12.25
CA PRO A 506 28.96 0.24 11.34
C PRO A 506 28.77 -1.13 12.01
N PRO A 507 28.36 -2.16 11.27
CA PRO A 507 28.30 -3.51 11.80
C PRO A 507 29.71 -3.93 12.25
N PRO A 508 29.85 -4.71 13.35
CA PRO A 508 31.15 -5.18 13.77
C PRO A 508 31.75 -6.07 12.70
N SER A 509 32.89 -5.68 12.18
CA SER A 509 33.68 -6.52 11.27
C SER A 509 34.16 -7.77 12.01
N PRO A 510 33.97 -8.98 11.45
CA PRO A 510 34.57 -10.19 11.99
C PRO A 510 35.97 -10.33 11.41
N SER A 511 36.97 -9.78 12.03
CA SER A 511 38.33 -10.31 12.08
C SER A 511 39.22 -9.39 12.91
N GLY A 512 39.53 -9.89 14.09
CA GLY A 512 40.56 -9.31 14.92
C GLY A 512 41.92 -9.58 14.33
N THR A 513 42.76 -8.56 14.31
CA THR A 513 44.18 -8.69 14.62
C THR A 513 44.66 -7.36 15.18
N ILE A 514 45.09 -7.45 16.41
CA ILE A 514 45.77 -6.40 17.15
C ILE A 514 47.20 -6.30 16.59
N THR A 515 47.62 -5.12 16.15
CA THR A 515 49.02 -4.71 16.30
C THR A 515 49.05 -3.21 16.53
N ALA A 516 49.53 -2.85 17.72
CA ALA A 516 49.92 -1.52 18.06
C ALA A 516 51.22 -1.16 17.36
N ALA A 517 51.26 0.00 16.71
CA ALA A 517 52.51 0.68 16.42
C ALA A 517 52.30 2.19 16.34
N TYR A 518 53.05 2.90 17.14
CA TYR A 518 53.26 4.34 17.15
C TYR A 518 53.69 4.87 15.77
N GLY A 519 53.13 6.00 15.35
CA GLY A 519 53.67 6.74 14.20
C GLY A 519 52.83 7.95 13.82
N GLN A 520 53.42 9.10 13.89
CA GLN A 520 53.08 10.49 13.60
C GLN A 520 52.02 10.74 12.50
N PRO A 521 51.33 11.92 12.59
CA PRO A 521 50.30 12.28 11.61
C PRO A 521 50.96 12.81 10.33
N GLN A 522 50.88 12.05 9.26
CA GLN A 522 51.08 12.56 7.92
C GLN A 522 49.74 12.97 7.32
N ASN A 523 49.68 14.25 6.95
CA ASN A 523 48.65 14.82 6.10
C ASN A 523 48.56 14.04 4.78
N HIS A 524 47.64 13.11 4.67
CA HIS A 524 47.18 12.61 3.38
C HIS A 524 45.88 13.33 3.02
N SER A 525 45.99 14.26 2.06
CA SER A 525 44.83 14.80 1.34
C SER A 525 44.01 13.65 0.78
N ILE A 526 42.86 13.43 1.41
CA ILE A 526 41.83 12.56 0.87
C ILE A 526 41.36 13.22 -0.43
N PRO A 527 41.35 12.49 -1.58
CA PRO A 527 40.78 13.06 -2.79
C PRO A 527 39.30 13.34 -2.55
N VAL A 528 38.96 14.61 -2.59
CA VAL A 528 37.56 15.04 -2.62
C VAL A 528 37.01 14.57 -3.95
N TYR A 529 36.18 13.55 -3.93
CA TYR A 529 35.36 13.23 -5.07
C TYR A 529 34.41 14.41 -5.26
N GLU A 530 34.66 15.26 -6.25
CA GLU A 530 33.69 16.21 -6.76
C GLU A 530 32.51 15.42 -7.31
N MET A 531 31.50 15.22 -6.49
CA MET A 531 30.18 14.88 -6.97
C MET A 531 29.63 16.10 -7.68
N LYS A 532 29.72 16.13 -9.02
CA LYS A 532 28.92 17.01 -9.83
C LYS A 532 27.46 16.57 -9.68
N PHE A 533 26.72 17.24 -8.83
CA PHE A 533 25.25 17.12 -8.87
C PHE A 533 24.80 17.72 -10.20
N PRO A 534 23.95 17.03 -10.99
CA PRO A 534 23.30 17.66 -12.12
C PRO A 534 22.46 18.81 -11.58
N ASP A 535 22.53 19.96 -12.25
CA ASP A 535 21.77 21.15 -11.94
C ASP A 535 20.28 20.79 -11.79
N LEU A 536 19.77 20.84 -10.58
CA LEU A 536 18.35 20.84 -10.31
C LEU A 536 17.81 22.19 -10.76
N CYS A 537 17.41 22.28 -12.02
CA CYS A 537 16.54 23.36 -12.47
C CYS A 537 15.21 23.23 -11.72
N VAL A 538 15.03 24.07 -10.72
CA VAL A 538 13.73 24.30 -10.07
C VAL A 538 12.94 25.20 -11.01
N TYR A 539 11.90 24.67 -11.62
CA TYR A 539 10.78 25.43 -12.16
C TYR A 539 9.54 25.17 -11.34
#